data_450be60069cd15d1e5d9bf83d47e7906
#
_entry.id   450be60069cd15d1e5d9bf83d47e7906
#
_cell.length_a   1.000
_cell.length_b   1.000
_cell.length_c   1.000
_cell.angle_alpha   90.00
_cell.angle_beta   90.00
_cell.angle_gamma   90.00
#
_symmetry.space_group_name_H-M   'P 1'
#
loop_
_entity.id
_entity.type
_entity.pdbx_description
1 polymer ?
#
loop_
_entity_poly.entity_id
_entity_poly.type
_entity_poly.pdbx_seq_one_letter_code
_entity_poly.pdbx_strand_id
1 'polypeptide(L)'
;GQSTRARWPEKVSSDEQLKAAAAKEQQQLQGWLATRDKSALDKFGGWNKGPAFDASGFFRTEKRDGRWYLVTPEGHPFYSLGVNTVSPDNSQTYVAGREWMFGALPKAGEPFDKYYGSGDNRGGNGADVGRGFNVGRWYDFYGANLQRTYDTQGFDHKRWVTHTLDRLQAWGFNTVGN
;
A
#
# COMPACT_ATOMS: atom_id res chain seq x y z
N GLY A 1 -8.36 0.53 -12.01
CA GLY A 1 -9.38 -0.09 -12.90
C GLY A 1 -8.85 -1.34 -13.58
N GLN A 2 -9.71 -2.29 -13.79
CA GLN A 2 -9.38 -3.53 -14.49
C GLN A 2 -9.86 -3.45 -15.95
N SER A 3 -9.12 -4.08 -16.87
CA SER A 3 -9.55 -4.17 -18.27
C SER A 3 -10.91 -4.89 -18.37
N THR A 4 -11.86 -4.31 -19.10
CA THR A 4 -13.16 -4.95 -19.38
C THR A 4 -13.05 -6.07 -20.40
N ARG A 5 -12.00 -6.06 -21.24
CA ARG A 5 -11.80 -7.03 -22.34
C ARG A 5 -10.98 -8.25 -21.91
N ALA A 6 -9.96 -8.05 -21.06
CA ALA A 6 -9.13 -9.15 -20.60
C ALA A 6 -9.83 -9.99 -19.53
N ARG A 7 -9.59 -11.30 -19.54
CA ARG A 7 -10.07 -12.25 -18.54
C ARG A 7 -8.86 -12.97 -17.94
N TRP A 8 -8.89 -13.18 -16.65
CA TRP A 8 -7.93 -13.99 -15.88
C TRP A 8 -8.64 -14.58 -14.65
N PRO A 9 -8.13 -15.67 -14.05
CA PRO A 9 -8.84 -16.41 -13.00
C PRO A 9 -9.27 -15.59 -11.80
N GLU A 10 -8.44 -14.65 -11.33
CA GLU A 10 -8.68 -13.84 -10.13
C GLU A 10 -9.33 -12.49 -10.44
N LYS A 11 -9.85 -12.30 -11.65
CA LYS A 11 -10.51 -11.05 -12.01
C LYS A 11 -11.78 -10.85 -11.18
N VAL A 12 -11.79 -9.79 -10.39
CA VAL A 12 -12.97 -9.36 -9.64
C VAL A 12 -13.94 -8.64 -10.57
N SER A 13 -15.19 -9.07 -10.58
CA SER A 13 -16.24 -8.56 -11.48
C SER A 13 -17.47 -8.01 -10.75
N SER A 14 -17.54 -8.20 -9.42
CA SER A 14 -18.66 -7.69 -8.61
C SER A 14 -18.17 -7.25 -7.21
N ASP A 15 -18.98 -6.48 -6.50
CA ASP A 15 -18.70 -6.06 -5.13
C ASP A 15 -18.67 -7.26 -4.16
N GLU A 16 -19.48 -8.29 -4.38
CA GLU A 16 -19.47 -9.52 -3.58
C GLU A 16 -18.14 -10.27 -3.74
N GLN A 17 -17.64 -10.37 -4.96
CA GLN A 17 -16.33 -10.97 -5.23
C GLN A 17 -15.20 -10.14 -4.61
N LEU A 18 -15.31 -8.82 -4.64
CA LEU A 18 -14.34 -7.91 -4.01
C LEU A 18 -14.29 -8.11 -2.49
N LYS A 19 -15.45 -8.14 -1.84
CA LYS A 19 -15.58 -8.40 -0.41
C LYS A 19 -15.09 -9.79 -0.01
N ALA A 20 -15.42 -10.81 -0.79
CA ALA A 20 -14.95 -12.18 -0.56
C ALA A 20 -13.42 -12.31 -0.72
N ALA A 21 -12.83 -11.66 -1.71
CA ALA A 21 -11.38 -11.63 -1.91
C ALA A 21 -10.66 -10.95 -0.73
N ALA A 22 -11.20 -9.83 -0.24
CA ALA A 22 -10.66 -9.14 0.92
C ALA A 22 -10.75 -9.97 2.21
N ALA A 23 -11.86 -10.65 2.44
CA ALA A 23 -12.03 -11.54 3.60
C ALA A 23 -11.05 -12.72 3.54
N LYS A 24 -10.86 -13.31 2.37
CA LYS A 24 -9.88 -14.38 2.15
C LYS A 24 -8.45 -13.90 2.40
N GLU A 25 -8.09 -12.73 1.88
CA GLU A 25 -6.77 -12.14 2.12
C GLU A 25 -6.55 -11.89 3.63
N GLN A 26 -7.53 -11.30 4.31
CA GLN A 26 -7.46 -11.05 5.76
C GLN A 26 -7.18 -12.35 6.53
N GLN A 27 -7.87 -13.43 6.21
CA GLN A 27 -7.65 -14.74 6.84
C GLN A 27 -6.24 -15.27 6.57
N GLN A 28 -5.74 -15.15 5.34
CA GLN A 28 -4.39 -15.56 4.99
C GLN A 28 -3.33 -14.74 5.73
N LEU A 29 -3.48 -13.41 5.80
CA LEU A 29 -2.57 -12.53 6.53
C LEU A 29 -2.51 -12.90 8.01
N GLN A 30 -3.65 -13.10 8.65
CA GLN A 30 -3.71 -13.53 10.06
C GLN A 30 -3.04 -14.89 10.27
N GLY A 31 -3.23 -15.84 9.35
CA GLY A 31 -2.54 -17.14 9.39
C GLY A 31 -1.02 -16.99 9.33
N TRP A 32 -0.50 -16.20 8.40
CA TRP A 32 0.95 -15.96 8.27
C TRP A 32 1.53 -15.23 9.47
N LEU A 33 0.84 -14.20 9.99
CA LEU A 33 1.28 -13.47 11.17
C LEU A 33 1.27 -14.33 12.44
N ALA A 34 0.31 -15.27 12.56
CA ALA A 34 0.23 -16.19 13.69
C ALA A 34 1.34 -17.25 13.70
N THR A 35 1.80 -17.68 12.52
CA THR A 35 2.87 -18.68 12.39
C THR A 35 4.28 -18.09 12.43
N ARG A 36 4.40 -16.77 12.43
CA ARG A 36 5.69 -16.08 12.45
C ARG A 36 6.43 -16.31 13.77
N ASP A 37 7.70 -16.70 13.72
CA ASP A 37 8.57 -16.78 14.90
C ASP A 37 8.83 -15.37 15.46
N LYS A 38 8.03 -14.96 16.45
CA LYS A 38 8.16 -13.66 17.12
C LYS A 38 9.44 -13.53 17.93
N SER A 39 10.10 -14.64 18.27
CA SER A 39 11.36 -14.63 19.02
C SER A 39 12.59 -14.39 18.13
N ALA A 40 12.43 -14.52 16.81
CA ALA A 40 13.53 -14.36 15.88
C ALA A 40 13.96 -12.90 15.70
N LEU A 41 13.05 -11.96 15.95
CA LEU A 41 13.27 -10.54 15.74
C LEU A 41 12.91 -9.73 16.99
N ASP A 42 13.60 -8.60 17.19
CA ASP A 42 13.20 -7.59 18.16
C ASP A 42 12.00 -6.77 17.63
N LYS A 43 11.50 -5.84 18.43
CA LYS A 43 10.34 -5.01 18.06
C LYS A 43 10.59 -4.07 16.88
N PHE A 44 11.85 -3.86 16.50
CA PHE A 44 12.26 -3.04 15.37
C PHE A 44 12.63 -3.88 14.12
N GLY A 45 12.51 -5.21 14.21
CA GLY A 45 12.87 -6.12 13.15
C GLY A 45 14.34 -6.52 13.12
N GLY A 46 15.10 -6.25 14.17
CA GLY A 46 16.48 -6.70 14.35
C GLY A 46 16.56 -8.19 14.64
N TRP A 47 17.57 -8.86 14.13
CA TRP A 47 17.77 -10.31 14.23
C TRP A 47 18.32 -10.71 15.60
N ASN A 48 17.47 -11.23 16.49
CA ASN A 48 17.84 -11.63 17.85
C ASN A 48 18.88 -12.75 17.93
N LYS A 49 19.06 -13.52 16.88
CA LYS A 49 20.04 -14.65 16.83
C LYS A 49 21.37 -14.22 16.18
N GLY A 50 21.50 -12.94 15.81
CA GLY A 50 22.71 -12.37 15.25
C GLY A 50 23.72 -11.93 16.32
N PRO A 51 24.87 -11.33 15.90
CA PRO A 51 25.82 -10.75 16.84
C PRO A 51 25.14 -9.62 17.62
N ALA A 52 25.24 -9.67 18.96
CA ALA A 52 24.66 -8.64 19.82
C ALA A 52 25.58 -7.39 19.86
N PHE A 53 24.98 -6.23 19.81
CA PHE A 53 25.61 -4.91 20.00
C PHE A 53 25.02 -4.24 21.23
N ASP A 54 25.64 -3.18 21.72
CA ASP A 54 25.09 -2.40 22.81
C ASP A 54 23.79 -1.70 22.37
N ALA A 55 22.77 -1.71 23.21
CA ALA A 55 21.56 -0.97 22.96
C ALA A 55 21.83 0.55 23.07
N SER A 56 21.37 1.32 22.09
CA SER A 56 21.60 2.78 22.03
C SER A 56 20.32 3.61 22.06
N GLY A 57 19.16 2.98 21.91
CA GLY A 57 17.89 3.66 21.85
C GLY A 57 17.56 4.25 20.46
N PHE A 58 18.45 4.14 19.47
CA PHE A 58 18.25 4.63 18.09
C PHE A 58 18.93 3.70 17.08
N PHE A 59 18.48 3.75 15.81
CA PHE A 59 19.17 3.08 14.71
C PHE A 59 20.52 3.70 14.43
N ARG A 60 21.53 2.85 14.19
CA ARG A 60 22.88 3.29 13.86
C ARG A 60 23.59 2.29 12.96
N THR A 61 24.71 2.72 12.40
CA THR A 61 25.66 1.80 11.76
C THR A 61 26.82 1.53 12.69
N GLU A 62 27.27 0.27 12.72
CA GLU A 62 28.42 -0.15 13.53
C GLU A 62 29.27 -1.16 12.77
N LYS A 63 30.59 -1.10 12.94
CA LYS A 63 31.52 -2.04 12.29
C LYS A 63 32.01 -3.07 13.30
N ARG A 64 31.86 -4.35 12.95
CA ARG A 64 32.37 -5.48 13.74
C ARG A 64 33.02 -6.50 12.81
N ASP A 65 34.21 -6.96 13.15
CA ASP A 65 34.98 -7.97 12.39
C ASP A 65 35.10 -7.62 10.90
N GLY A 66 35.36 -6.35 10.61
CA GLY A 66 35.52 -5.83 9.26
C GLY A 66 34.22 -5.61 8.47
N ARG A 67 33.05 -5.95 9.01
CA ARG A 67 31.73 -5.82 8.37
C ARG A 67 30.95 -4.67 8.99
N TRP A 68 30.19 -3.95 8.15
CA TRP A 68 29.24 -2.95 8.60
C TRP A 68 27.88 -3.57 8.83
N TYR A 69 27.24 -3.17 9.92
CA TYR A 69 25.89 -3.55 10.29
C TYR A 69 25.04 -2.28 10.46
N LEU A 70 23.80 -2.33 10.04
CA LEU A 70 22.76 -1.47 10.58
C LEU A 70 22.26 -2.15 11.85
N VAL A 71 22.17 -1.39 12.94
CA VAL A 71 21.86 -1.91 14.28
C VAL A 71 20.61 -1.23 14.79
N THR A 72 19.70 -2.00 15.35
CA THR A 72 18.47 -1.49 15.97
C THR A 72 18.72 -0.74 17.28
N PRO A 73 17.75 0.03 17.78
CA PRO A 73 17.82 0.63 19.11
C PRO A 73 18.11 -0.36 20.24
N GLU A 74 17.73 -1.63 20.09
CA GLU A 74 17.93 -2.71 21.05
C GLU A 74 19.27 -3.46 20.91
N GLY A 75 20.07 -3.10 19.90
CA GLY A 75 21.41 -3.68 19.71
C GLY A 75 21.43 -4.94 18.84
N HIS A 76 20.47 -5.15 17.95
CA HIS A 76 20.47 -6.27 17.04
C HIS A 76 20.77 -5.88 15.59
N PRO A 77 21.45 -6.76 14.81
CA PRO A 77 21.65 -6.53 13.40
C PRO A 77 20.31 -6.39 12.67
N PHE A 78 20.20 -5.41 11.81
CA PHE A 78 18.98 -5.11 11.07
C PHE A 78 19.25 -5.12 9.57
N TYR A 79 18.43 -5.86 8.83
CA TYR A 79 18.39 -5.83 7.39
C TYR A 79 17.14 -5.09 6.95
N SER A 80 17.30 -3.90 6.41
CA SER A 80 16.18 -3.08 5.92
C SER A 80 15.66 -3.66 4.60
N LEU A 81 14.50 -4.28 4.65
CA LEU A 81 13.75 -4.75 3.49
C LEU A 81 12.44 -3.99 3.40
N GLY A 82 12.33 -3.10 2.43
CA GLY A 82 11.22 -2.17 2.36
C GLY A 82 10.60 -2.01 1.00
N VAL A 83 9.51 -1.28 0.99
CA VAL A 83 8.80 -0.83 -0.20
C VAL A 83 8.70 0.70 -0.18
N ASN A 84 8.74 1.29 -1.36
CA ASN A 84 8.58 2.73 -1.54
C ASN A 84 7.14 3.08 -1.93
N THR A 85 6.78 4.33 -1.74
CA THR A 85 5.51 4.91 -2.23
C THR A 85 4.27 4.19 -1.69
N VAL A 86 4.29 3.88 -0.40
CA VAL A 86 3.14 3.31 0.31
C VAL A 86 2.24 4.46 0.76
N SER A 87 1.30 4.84 -0.07
CA SER A 87 0.39 5.95 0.20
C SER A 87 -0.99 5.68 -0.38
N PRO A 88 -2.08 6.07 0.30
CA PRO A 88 -3.42 6.05 -0.27
C PRO A 88 -3.67 7.22 -1.25
N ASP A 89 -2.83 8.25 -1.20
CA ASP A 89 -3.10 9.55 -1.85
C ASP A 89 -2.66 9.63 -3.33
N ASN A 90 -2.04 8.59 -3.86
CA ASN A 90 -1.48 8.57 -5.22
C ASN A 90 -2.39 7.90 -6.26
N SER A 91 -3.69 7.80 -5.99
CA SER A 91 -4.61 7.06 -6.85
C SER A 91 -5.42 7.94 -7.81
N GLN A 92 -4.95 9.16 -8.08
CA GLN A 92 -5.61 10.09 -8.99
C GLN A 92 -5.51 9.62 -10.44
N THR A 93 -6.61 9.11 -10.98
CA THR A 93 -6.72 8.78 -12.39
C THR A 93 -7.43 9.92 -13.11
N TYR A 94 -6.69 10.70 -13.90
CA TYR A 94 -7.27 11.77 -14.70
C TYR A 94 -8.20 11.20 -15.76
N VAL A 95 -9.46 11.58 -15.73
CA VAL A 95 -10.51 11.05 -16.63
C VAL A 95 -11.03 12.08 -17.63
N ALA A 96 -10.75 13.37 -17.41
CA ALA A 96 -11.22 14.44 -18.31
C ALA A 96 -10.78 14.18 -19.75
N GLY A 97 -11.73 14.21 -20.69
CA GLY A 97 -11.51 13.94 -22.12
C GLY A 97 -11.24 12.48 -22.47
N ARG A 98 -11.29 11.59 -21.47
CA ARG A 98 -11.03 10.13 -21.64
C ARG A 98 -12.13 9.27 -21.01
N GLU A 99 -13.27 9.84 -20.69
CA GLU A 99 -14.36 9.15 -20.01
C GLU A 99 -14.81 7.90 -20.76
N TRP A 100 -14.71 7.90 -22.07
CA TRP A 100 -15.02 6.79 -22.96
C TRP A 100 -14.14 5.55 -22.77
N MET A 101 -12.96 5.70 -22.11
CA MET A 101 -12.06 4.58 -21.80
C MET A 101 -12.51 3.75 -20.61
N PHE A 102 -13.44 4.28 -19.81
CA PHE A 102 -13.89 3.66 -18.56
C PHE A 102 -15.26 3.03 -18.76
N GLY A 103 -15.42 1.78 -18.33
CA GLY A 103 -16.68 1.05 -18.44
C GLY A 103 -17.81 1.63 -17.57
N ALA A 104 -17.44 2.25 -16.45
CA ALA A 104 -18.38 2.94 -15.56
C ALA A 104 -17.63 4.03 -14.79
N LEU A 105 -18.19 5.22 -14.80
CA LEU A 105 -17.80 6.34 -13.94
C LEU A 105 -19.09 6.86 -13.29
N PRO A 106 -19.12 7.10 -11.96
CA PRO A 106 -20.31 7.61 -11.29
C PRO A 106 -20.73 8.98 -11.86
N LYS A 107 -22.03 9.19 -11.99
CA LYS A 107 -22.58 10.52 -12.30
C LYS A 107 -22.74 11.33 -11.02
N ALA A 108 -22.91 12.63 -11.17
CA ALA A 108 -23.19 13.50 -10.03
C ALA A 108 -24.46 13.03 -9.28
N GLY A 109 -24.37 12.92 -7.97
CA GLY A 109 -25.43 12.39 -7.10
C GLY A 109 -25.51 10.87 -6.99
N GLU A 110 -24.72 10.13 -7.77
CA GLU A 110 -24.63 8.66 -7.61
C GLU A 110 -23.69 8.27 -6.46
N PRO A 111 -23.83 7.05 -5.89
CA PRO A 111 -22.88 6.53 -4.95
C PRO A 111 -21.45 6.58 -5.51
N PHE A 112 -20.50 7.01 -4.67
CA PHE A 112 -19.09 7.16 -5.01
C PHE A 112 -18.71 8.37 -5.88
N ASP A 113 -19.63 9.29 -6.21
CA ASP A 113 -19.30 10.52 -6.94
C ASP A 113 -18.34 11.45 -6.15
N LYS A 114 -18.35 11.35 -4.82
CA LYS A 114 -17.44 12.08 -3.92
C LYS A 114 -15.95 11.78 -4.14
N TYR A 115 -15.61 10.73 -4.87
CA TYR A 115 -14.23 10.37 -5.21
C TYR A 115 -13.71 11.08 -6.46
N TYR A 116 -14.47 11.99 -7.04
CA TYR A 116 -13.96 12.92 -8.02
C TYR A 116 -13.21 14.08 -7.39
N GLY A 117 -12.18 14.53 -8.09
CA GLY A 117 -11.51 15.78 -7.83
C GLY A 117 -10.99 16.38 -9.12
N SER A 118 -10.27 17.47 -9.00
CA SER A 118 -9.63 18.14 -10.14
C SER A 118 -8.25 18.63 -9.77
N GLY A 119 -7.39 18.76 -10.75
CA GLY A 119 -6.02 19.20 -10.53
C GLY A 119 -5.25 19.43 -11.82
N ASP A 120 -4.02 19.88 -11.64
CA ASP A 120 -3.05 20.04 -12.71
C ASP A 120 -1.71 19.47 -12.24
N ASN A 121 -1.33 18.33 -12.78
CA ASN A 121 -0.09 17.65 -12.45
C ASN A 121 0.84 17.53 -13.67
N ARG A 122 0.77 18.48 -14.59
CA ARG A 122 1.59 18.49 -15.81
C ARG A 122 3.09 18.65 -15.52
N GLY A 123 3.46 19.19 -14.39
CA GLY A 123 4.83 19.34 -13.94
C GLY A 123 5.33 18.27 -12.97
N GLY A 124 4.55 17.22 -12.71
CA GLY A 124 4.91 16.16 -11.78
C GLY A 124 5.98 15.20 -12.32
N ASN A 125 6.58 14.40 -11.46
CA ASN A 125 7.61 13.42 -11.81
C ASN A 125 7.10 12.40 -12.84
N GLY A 126 7.81 12.27 -13.96
CA GLY A 126 7.40 11.41 -15.06
C GLY A 126 6.14 11.90 -15.76
N ALA A 127 5.72 13.10 -15.45
CA ALA A 127 4.59 13.71 -16.10
C ALA A 127 4.80 13.74 -17.59
N ASP A 128 3.76 13.45 -18.23
CA ASP A 128 3.58 13.62 -19.64
C ASP A 128 3.90 15.03 -20.08
N VAL A 129 4.98 15.16 -20.74
CA VAL A 129 5.47 16.42 -21.25
C VAL A 129 4.57 16.85 -22.41
N GLY A 130 3.50 17.56 -22.07
CA GLY A 130 2.69 18.26 -23.06
C GLY A 130 1.48 17.52 -23.62
N ARG A 131 1.09 16.36 -23.10
CA ARG A 131 -0.07 15.60 -23.62
C ARG A 131 -1.40 15.89 -22.92
N GLY A 132 -1.39 16.64 -21.83
CA GLY A 132 -2.60 17.06 -21.13
C GLY A 132 -3.37 15.95 -20.42
N PHE A 133 -2.77 14.79 -20.20
CA PHE A 133 -3.43 13.67 -19.53
C PHE A 133 -3.50 13.80 -18.01
N ASN A 134 -2.74 14.71 -17.42
CA ASN A 134 -2.63 14.92 -16.00
C ASN A 134 -3.26 16.25 -15.54
N VAL A 135 -4.28 16.71 -16.25
CA VAL A 135 -4.99 17.96 -15.95
C VAL A 135 -6.51 17.77 -16.03
N GLY A 136 -7.22 18.52 -15.24
CA GLY A 136 -8.69 18.50 -15.19
C GLY A 136 -9.25 17.55 -14.17
N ARG A 137 -10.39 16.96 -14.45
CA ARG A 137 -11.08 16.06 -13.52
C ARG A 137 -10.38 14.69 -13.45
N TRP A 138 -10.18 14.21 -12.22
CA TRP A 138 -9.69 12.87 -11.91
C TRP A 138 -10.70 12.11 -11.04
N TYR A 139 -10.54 10.78 -11.00
CA TYR A 139 -11.32 9.90 -10.13
C TYR A 139 -10.39 9.00 -9.31
N ASP A 140 -10.66 8.90 -8.00
CA ASP A 140 -9.96 8.00 -7.10
C ASP A 140 -10.63 6.63 -7.08
N PHE A 141 -10.20 5.77 -7.99
CA PHE A 141 -10.66 4.38 -8.04
C PHE A 141 -10.24 3.58 -6.81
N TYR A 142 -9.09 3.91 -6.21
CA TYR A 142 -8.59 3.18 -5.06
C TYR A 142 -9.44 3.45 -3.83
N GLY A 143 -9.68 4.71 -3.49
CA GLY A 143 -10.55 5.09 -2.38
C GLY A 143 -11.97 4.58 -2.54
N ALA A 144 -12.54 4.68 -3.74
CA ALA A 144 -13.86 4.13 -4.05
C ALA A 144 -13.91 2.61 -3.85
N ASN A 145 -12.88 1.88 -4.28
CA ASN A 145 -12.81 0.43 -4.10
C ASN A 145 -12.60 0.04 -2.63
N LEU A 146 -11.82 0.79 -1.87
CA LEU A 146 -11.68 0.55 -0.42
C LEU A 146 -13.02 0.70 0.30
N GLN A 147 -13.79 1.74 -0.03
CA GLN A 147 -15.14 1.90 0.51
C GLN A 147 -16.03 0.71 0.17
N ARG A 148 -16.07 0.27 -1.09
CA ARG A 148 -16.85 -0.91 -1.53
C ARG A 148 -16.39 -2.17 -0.81
N THR A 149 -15.09 -2.37 -0.69
CA THR A 149 -14.49 -3.55 -0.06
C THR A 149 -14.90 -3.69 1.40
N TYR A 150 -14.86 -2.57 2.14
CA TYR A 150 -15.04 -2.59 3.58
C TYR A 150 -16.39 -2.06 4.05
N ASP A 151 -17.26 -1.69 3.12
CA ASP A 151 -18.60 -1.18 3.40
C ASP A 151 -18.61 0.01 4.38
N THR A 152 -17.67 0.93 4.19
CA THR A 152 -17.50 2.13 5.02
C THR A 152 -18.25 3.31 4.45
N GLN A 153 -18.53 4.32 5.30
CA GLN A 153 -19.17 5.57 4.87
C GLN A 153 -18.22 6.49 4.07
N GLY A 154 -16.97 6.11 3.94
CA GLY A 154 -15.92 6.86 3.27
C GLY A 154 -14.58 6.15 3.36
N PHE A 155 -13.50 6.85 3.02
CA PHE A 155 -12.16 6.33 3.20
C PHE A 155 -11.81 6.22 4.69
N ASP A 156 -11.57 5.00 5.17
CA ASP A 156 -11.10 4.74 6.53
C ASP A 156 -9.57 4.64 6.56
N HIS A 157 -8.92 5.76 6.85
CA HIS A 157 -7.47 5.87 6.88
C HIS A 157 -6.83 4.92 7.91
N LYS A 158 -7.41 4.81 9.12
CA LYS A 158 -6.90 3.93 10.18
C LYS A 158 -6.92 2.46 9.76
N ARG A 159 -8.02 2.03 9.18
CA ARG A 159 -8.18 0.66 8.67
C ARG A 159 -7.21 0.38 7.53
N TRP A 160 -7.03 1.33 6.62
CA TRP A 160 -6.07 1.24 5.53
C TRP A 160 -4.64 1.06 6.05
N VAL A 161 -4.21 1.90 7.01
CA VAL A 161 -2.88 1.80 7.64
C VAL A 161 -2.68 0.43 8.28
N THR A 162 -3.61 0.00 9.14
CA THR A 162 -3.51 -1.29 9.82
C THR A 162 -3.39 -2.44 8.82
N HIS A 163 -4.29 -2.50 7.83
CA HIS A 163 -4.27 -3.57 6.84
C HIS A 163 -3.01 -3.57 5.97
N THR A 164 -2.53 -2.39 5.60
CA THR A 164 -1.30 -2.24 4.82
C THR A 164 -0.07 -2.71 5.61
N LEU A 165 0.03 -2.33 6.89
CA LEU A 165 1.13 -2.77 7.75
C LEU A 165 1.09 -4.28 8.00
N ASP A 166 -0.08 -4.85 8.27
CA ASP A 166 -0.26 -6.30 8.43
C ASP A 166 0.19 -7.06 7.17
N ARG A 167 -0.19 -6.55 5.99
CA ARG A 167 0.22 -7.12 4.69
C ARG A 167 1.72 -7.07 4.50
N LEU A 168 2.34 -5.92 4.72
CA LEU A 168 3.79 -5.76 4.59
C LEU A 168 4.54 -6.67 5.56
N GLN A 169 4.11 -6.72 6.81
CA GLN A 169 4.69 -7.61 7.81
C GLN A 169 4.53 -9.08 7.44
N ALA A 170 3.35 -9.51 7.00
CA ALA A 170 3.10 -10.88 6.57
C ALA A 170 3.99 -11.29 5.39
N TRP A 171 4.31 -10.36 4.50
CA TRP A 171 5.22 -10.57 3.37
C TRP A 171 6.71 -10.44 3.73
N GLY A 172 7.03 -10.15 5.00
CA GLY A 172 8.39 -10.06 5.50
C GLY A 172 9.08 -8.71 5.34
N PHE A 173 8.36 -7.68 4.88
CA PHE A 173 8.88 -6.31 4.88
C PHE A 173 8.92 -5.72 6.29
N ASN A 174 9.91 -4.88 6.56
CA ASN A 174 10.11 -4.23 7.85
C ASN A 174 10.41 -2.73 7.73
N THR A 175 10.41 -2.21 6.52
CA THR A 175 10.73 -0.81 6.25
C THR A 175 9.74 -0.25 5.23
N VAL A 176 9.36 1.00 5.41
CA VAL A 176 8.62 1.79 4.42
C VAL A 176 9.49 2.97 4.03
N GLY A 177 9.74 3.12 2.74
CA GLY A 177 10.50 4.23 2.18
C GLY A 177 9.58 5.21 1.43
N ASN A 178 10.20 6.28 0.97
CA ASN A 178 9.53 7.32 0.18
C ASN A 178 9.36 6.88 -1.28
#